data_9e08154f0f4cf8e319ea156f558edd81
#
_entry.id   9e08154f0f4cf8e319ea156f558edd81
#
_cell.length_a   1.000
_cell.length_b   1.000
_cell.length_c   1.000
_cell.angle_alpha   90.00
_cell.angle_beta   90.00
_cell.angle_gamma   90.00
#
_symmetry.space_group_name_H-M   'P 1'
#
loop_
_entity.id
_entity.type
_entity.pdbx_description
1 polymer ?
#
loop_
_entity_poly.entity_id
_entity_poly.type
_entity_poly.pdbx_seq_one_letter_code
_entity_poly.pdbx_strand_id
1 'polypeptide(L)'
;MIRAAALLILLASPALAQDADPRNQLVEGYMACMSGGGQVDLTQSMLTAAGWTRSDEGEEGLTYFFPGTGEDSFVYMADDGSFCHVESQTVDSATASEILAASLGGAEGAPFEYSKDDMGCTRLDFETGVTATITSGGNDPVCGSETDSGVRFAFEE
;
A
#
# COMPACT_ATOMS: atom_id res chain seq x y z
N MET A 1 -14.04 -10.67 -63.34
CA MET A 1 -13.60 -9.76 -62.31
C MET A 1 -14.18 -10.23 -60.97
N ILE A 2 -13.41 -10.96 -60.17
CA ILE A 2 -13.84 -11.51 -58.91
C ILE A 2 -13.19 -10.62 -57.81
N ARG A 3 -14.02 -9.89 -57.03
CA ARG A 3 -13.56 -9.10 -55.89
C ARG A 3 -13.54 -9.96 -54.65
N ALA A 4 -12.35 -10.30 -54.16
CA ALA A 4 -12.16 -10.94 -52.88
C ALA A 4 -12.31 -9.92 -51.77
N ALA A 5 -13.32 -10.08 -50.93
CA ALA A 5 -13.49 -9.31 -49.69
C ALA A 5 -12.68 -10.01 -48.58
N ALA A 6 -11.63 -9.34 -48.08
CA ALA A 6 -10.90 -9.82 -46.92
C ALA A 6 -11.65 -9.46 -45.65
N LEU A 7 -12.09 -10.47 -44.92
CA LEU A 7 -12.76 -10.35 -43.61
C LEU A 7 -11.67 -10.22 -42.53
N LEU A 8 -11.43 -9.02 -42.01
CA LEU A 8 -10.59 -8.82 -40.83
C LEU A 8 -11.35 -9.28 -39.58
N ILE A 9 -10.96 -10.39 -39.01
CA ILE A 9 -11.43 -10.83 -37.71
C ILE A 9 -10.55 -10.16 -36.67
N LEU A 10 -11.09 -9.13 -36.00
CA LEU A 10 -10.50 -8.55 -34.79
C LEU A 10 -10.64 -9.58 -33.65
N LEU A 11 -9.55 -10.25 -33.31
CA LEU A 11 -9.45 -11.03 -32.08
C LEU A 11 -9.38 -10.05 -30.90
N ALA A 12 -10.52 -9.77 -30.28
CA ALA A 12 -10.56 -9.14 -28.97
C ALA A 12 -9.98 -10.15 -27.98
N SER A 13 -8.75 -9.94 -27.54
CA SER A 13 -8.19 -10.66 -26.39
C SER A 13 -9.03 -10.31 -25.16
N PRO A 14 -9.58 -11.28 -24.42
CA PRO A 14 -10.15 -10.98 -23.12
C PRO A 14 -9.02 -10.41 -22.25
N ALA A 15 -9.17 -9.19 -21.76
CA ALA A 15 -8.38 -8.71 -20.65
C ALA A 15 -8.69 -9.67 -19.48
N LEU A 16 -7.76 -10.53 -19.14
CA LEU A 16 -7.80 -11.29 -17.90
C LEU A 16 -7.79 -10.23 -16.81
N ALA A 17 -8.92 -10.07 -16.12
CA ALA A 17 -8.92 -9.39 -14.83
C ALA A 17 -7.89 -10.16 -13.98
N GLN A 18 -6.73 -9.55 -13.74
CA GLN A 18 -5.81 -10.04 -12.73
C GLN A 18 -6.56 -9.89 -11.42
N ASP A 19 -6.90 -11.03 -10.79
CA ASP A 19 -7.29 -11.02 -9.39
C ASP A 19 -6.17 -10.31 -8.65
N ALA A 20 -6.47 -9.16 -8.05
CA ALA A 20 -5.47 -8.37 -7.37
C ALA A 20 -4.98 -9.17 -6.17
N ASP A 21 -3.74 -9.63 -6.20
CA ASP A 21 -3.10 -10.26 -5.06
C ASP A 21 -2.95 -9.19 -3.94
N PRO A 22 -3.57 -9.36 -2.76
CA PRO A 22 -3.46 -8.40 -1.65
C PRO A 22 -2.00 -8.07 -1.28
N ARG A 23 -1.07 -8.99 -1.50
CA ARG A 23 0.37 -8.77 -1.28
C ARG A 23 0.95 -7.71 -2.23
N ASN A 24 0.54 -7.70 -3.49
CA ASN A 24 0.95 -6.67 -4.45
C ASN A 24 0.38 -5.31 -4.06
N GLN A 25 -0.86 -5.27 -3.57
CA GLN A 25 -1.48 -4.04 -3.07
C GLN A 25 -0.72 -3.47 -1.87
N LEU A 26 -0.27 -4.32 -0.94
CA LEU A 26 0.58 -3.89 0.16
C LEU A 26 1.90 -3.29 -0.35
N VAL A 27 2.57 -3.92 -1.33
CA VAL A 27 3.80 -3.38 -1.94
C VAL A 27 3.55 -2.00 -2.55
N GLU A 28 2.47 -1.84 -3.33
CA GLU A 28 2.11 -0.55 -3.94
C GLU A 28 1.87 0.53 -2.87
N GLY A 29 1.11 0.20 -1.82
CA GLY A 29 0.85 1.08 -0.69
C GLY A 29 2.14 1.48 0.05
N TYR A 30 3.00 0.52 0.38
CA TYR A 30 4.27 0.78 1.07
C TYR A 30 5.20 1.66 0.24
N MET A 31 5.33 1.38 -1.06
CA MET A 31 6.15 2.18 -1.96
C MET A 31 5.61 3.60 -2.08
N ALA A 32 4.29 3.77 -2.17
CA ALA A 32 3.68 5.09 -2.26
C ALA A 32 3.86 5.88 -0.96
N CYS A 33 3.61 5.29 0.22
CA CYS A 33 3.81 5.94 1.51
C CYS A 33 5.29 6.33 1.74
N MET A 34 6.22 5.38 1.52
CA MET A 34 7.64 5.62 1.73
C MET A 34 8.19 6.69 0.79
N SER A 35 7.87 6.60 -0.51
CA SER A 35 8.37 7.55 -1.52
C SER A 35 7.66 8.91 -1.42
N GLY A 36 6.43 8.94 -0.95
CA GLY A 36 5.67 10.16 -0.71
C GLY A 36 6.26 10.99 0.44
N GLY A 37 6.85 10.34 1.45
CA GLY A 37 7.57 11.02 2.53
C GLY A 37 6.72 12.08 3.26
N GLY A 38 5.43 11.80 3.52
CA GLY A 38 4.49 12.75 4.10
C GLY A 38 3.88 13.77 3.12
N GLN A 39 4.30 13.79 1.85
CA GLN A 39 3.70 14.66 0.85
C GLN A 39 2.44 14.04 0.27
N VAL A 40 1.27 14.53 0.70
CA VAL A 40 -0.05 13.98 0.32
C VAL A 40 -0.23 13.90 -1.19
N ASP A 41 0.06 14.97 -1.93
CA ASP A 41 -0.11 15.03 -3.38
C ASP A 41 0.78 14.03 -4.12
N LEU A 42 2.01 13.80 -3.62
CA LEU A 42 2.94 12.85 -4.23
C LEU A 42 2.46 11.41 -3.98
N THR A 43 2.10 11.07 -2.75
CA THR A 43 1.53 9.76 -2.40
C THR A 43 0.27 9.48 -3.22
N GLN A 44 -0.65 10.45 -3.31
CA GLN A 44 -1.85 10.35 -4.15
C GLN A 44 -1.52 10.10 -5.61
N SER A 45 -0.55 10.82 -6.16
CA SER A 45 -0.13 10.63 -7.56
C SER A 45 0.38 9.22 -7.82
N MET A 46 1.17 8.66 -6.90
CA MET A 46 1.71 7.30 -7.02
C MET A 46 0.59 6.24 -6.92
N LEU A 47 -0.29 6.35 -5.94
CA LEU A 47 -1.44 5.44 -5.79
C LEU A 47 -2.37 5.50 -7.01
N THR A 48 -2.67 6.70 -7.52
CA THR A 48 -3.48 6.87 -8.72
C THR A 48 -2.82 6.24 -9.95
N ALA A 49 -1.51 6.38 -10.10
CA ALA A 49 -0.76 5.73 -11.19
C ALA A 49 -0.77 4.21 -11.09
N ALA A 50 -0.87 3.65 -9.88
CA ALA A 50 -1.06 2.22 -9.62
C ALA A 50 -2.53 1.75 -9.78
N GLY A 51 -3.46 2.66 -10.09
CA GLY A 51 -4.87 2.33 -10.30
C GLY A 51 -5.76 2.43 -9.07
N TRP A 52 -5.24 3.02 -7.98
CA TRP A 52 -6.03 3.27 -6.77
C TRP A 52 -6.93 4.50 -6.93
N THR A 53 -8.07 4.47 -6.28
CA THR A 53 -9.07 5.53 -6.32
C THR A 53 -9.15 6.21 -4.96
N ARG A 54 -9.06 7.55 -4.95
CA ARG A 54 -9.32 8.35 -3.76
C ARG A 54 -10.80 8.28 -3.39
N SER A 55 -11.08 8.14 -2.09
CA SER A 55 -12.41 8.31 -1.52
C SER A 55 -12.49 9.62 -0.75
N ASP A 56 -13.59 10.35 -0.95
CA ASP A 56 -13.93 11.52 -0.14
C ASP A 56 -14.81 11.14 1.07
N GLU A 57 -15.09 9.84 1.24
CA GLU A 57 -15.83 9.30 2.38
C GLU A 57 -14.80 8.79 3.41
N GLY A 58 -14.79 9.36 4.60
CA GLY A 58 -13.85 8.97 5.65
C GLY A 58 -13.93 9.91 6.86
N GLU A 59 -13.00 9.73 7.78
CA GLU A 59 -12.86 10.59 8.96
C GLU A 59 -12.27 11.95 8.56
N GLU A 60 -12.70 13.02 9.22
CA GLU A 60 -12.17 14.36 9.01
C GLU A 60 -10.66 14.41 9.30
N GLY A 61 -9.90 14.98 8.38
CA GLY A 61 -8.43 15.06 8.46
C GLY A 61 -7.70 13.84 7.91
N LEU A 62 -8.41 12.88 7.31
CA LEU A 62 -7.84 11.72 6.65
C LEU A 62 -8.27 11.61 5.18
N THR A 63 -7.34 11.28 4.32
CA THR A 63 -7.60 10.96 2.92
C THR A 63 -7.44 9.46 2.70
N TYR A 64 -8.45 8.80 2.13
CA TYR A 64 -8.48 7.35 1.88
C TYR A 64 -8.28 7.01 0.40
N PHE A 65 -7.64 5.86 0.15
CA PHE A 65 -7.44 5.29 -1.18
C PHE A 65 -7.77 3.81 -1.16
N PHE A 66 -8.48 3.36 -2.18
CA PHE A 66 -8.86 1.96 -2.38
C PHE A 66 -8.30 1.45 -3.71
N PRO A 67 -7.82 0.21 -3.79
CA PRO A 67 -7.35 -0.36 -5.05
C PRO A 67 -8.51 -0.48 -6.04
N GLY A 68 -8.21 -0.40 -7.33
CA GLY A 68 -9.22 -0.50 -8.38
C GLY A 68 -9.85 -1.90 -8.49
N THR A 69 -9.28 -2.90 -7.83
CA THR A 69 -9.75 -4.29 -7.78
C THR A 69 -9.53 -4.87 -6.39
N GLY A 70 -10.55 -5.54 -5.85
CA GLY A 70 -10.54 -6.05 -4.48
C GLY A 70 -10.87 -4.95 -3.45
N GLU A 71 -11.32 -5.36 -2.27
CA GLU A 71 -11.67 -4.45 -1.16
C GLU A 71 -10.88 -4.81 0.12
N ASP A 72 -9.88 -5.72 -0.02
CA ASP A 72 -9.18 -6.29 1.13
C ASP A 72 -8.04 -5.41 1.66
N SER A 73 -7.68 -4.38 0.90
CA SER A 73 -6.59 -3.46 1.27
C SER A 73 -7.03 -2.02 1.06
N PHE A 74 -6.49 -1.12 1.86
CA PHE A 74 -6.65 0.32 1.66
C PHE A 74 -5.47 1.10 2.24
N VAL A 75 -5.33 2.32 1.77
CA VAL A 75 -4.34 3.29 2.29
C VAL A 75 -5.10 4.48 2.82
N TYR A 76 -4.70 5.00 3.95
CA TYR A 76 -5.13 6.32 4.40
C TYR A 76 -3.96 7.12 4.94
N MET A 77 -4.07 8.42 4.84
CA MET A 77 -3.03 9.31 5.32
C MET A 77 -3.63 10.56 5.95
N ALA A 78 -2.90 11.13 6.89
CA ALA A 78 -3.26 12.41 7.47
C ALA A 78 -3.13 13.52 6.42
N ASP A 79 -4.10 14.44 6.39
CA ASP A 79 -4.10 15.58 5.45
C ASP A 79 -2.93 16.54 5.68
N ASP A 80 -2.36 16.53 6.89
CA ASP A 80 -1.13 17.28 7.24
C ASP A 80 0.16 16.55 6.88
N GLY A 81 0.06 15.32 6.38
CA GLY A 81 1.20 14.51 5.98
C GLY A 81 1.96 13.82 7.12
N SER A 82 1.49 13.92 8.37
CA SER A 82 2.19 13.38 9.55
C SER A 82 2.35 11.86 9.53
N PHE A 83 1.45 11.15 8.86
CA PHE A 83 1.55 9.71 8.66
C PHE A 83 0.85 9.23 7.38
N CYS A 84 1.25 8.04 6.94
CA CYS A 84 0.58 7.24 5.93
C CYS A 84 0.38 5.82 6.47
N HIS A 85 -0.81 5.24 6.31
CA HIS A 85 -1.14 3.93 6.83
C HIS A 85 -1.63 3.02 5.70
N VAL A 86 -1.10 1.81 5.65
CA VAL A 86 -1.49 0.77 4.69
C VAL A 86 -2.08 -0.39 5.46
N GLU A 87 -3.31 -0.77 5.13
CA GLU A 87 -4.03 -1.85 5.82
C GLU A 87 -4.40 -2.96 4.86
N SER A 88 -4.38 -4.21 5.35
CA SER A 88 -4.93 -5.38 4.68
C SER A 88 -5.79 -6.17 5.65
N GLN A 89 -6.97 -6.58 5.20
CA GLN A 89 -7.91 -7.40 5.96
C GLN A 89 -7.67 -8.92 5.79
N THR A 90 -6.70 -9.31 4.93
CA THR A 90 -6.47 -10.70 4.54
C THR A 90 -5.00 -11.13 4.58
N VAL A 91 -4.08 -10.21 4.89
CA VAL A 91 -2.66 -10.50 5.07
C VAL A 91 -2.29 -10.31 6.53
N ASP A 92 -1.79 -11.36 7.18
CA ASP A 92 -1.35 -11.32 8.57
C ASP A 92 -0.15 -10.40 8.81
N SER A 93 0.04 -9.95 10.06
CA SER A 93 1.08 -8.98 10.42
C SER A 93 2.51 -9.50 10.18
N ALA A 94 2.76 -10.81 10.32
CA ALA A 94 4.09 -11.37 10.08
C ALA A 94 4.43 -11.35 8.60
N THR A 95 3.49 -11.77 7.75
CA THR A 95 3.61 -11.70 6.28
C THR A 95 3.75 -10.25 5.81
N ALA A 96 2.97 -9.30 6.37
CA ALA A 96 3.07 -7.88 6.05
C ALA A 96 4.47 -7.31 6.38
N SER A 97 5.04 -7.71 7.53
CA SER A 97 6.40 -7.34 7.91
C SER A 97 7.46 -7.86 6.93
N GLU A 98 7.33 -9.11 6.46
CA GLU A 98 8.23 -9.70 5.46
C GLU A 98 8.14 -8.97 4.11
N ILE A 99 6.92 -8.67 3.66
CA ILE A 99 6.68 -7.91 2.42
C ILE A 99 7.29 -6.51 2.54
N LEU A 100 7.08 -5.83 3.67
CA LEU A 100 7.64 -4.50 3.93
C LEU A 100 9.16 -4.51 3.84
N ALA A 101 9.82 -5.43 4.57
CA ALA A 101 11.26 -5.56 4.58
C ALA A 101 11.82 -5.91 3.19
N ALA A 102 11.14 -6.79 2.43
CA ALA A 102 11.57 -7.17 1.09
C ALA A 102 11.39 -6.05 0.06
N SER A 103 10.31 -5.28 0.15
CA SER A 103 10.00 -4.23 -0.82
C SER A 103 10.80 -2.94 -0.61
N LEU A 104 11.06 -2.56 0.64
CA LEU A 104 11.75 -1.31 0.99
C LEU A 104 13.21 -1.50 1.37
N GLY A 105 13.59 -2.68 1.86
CA GLY A 105 14.92 -3.01 2.36
C GLY A 105 15.77 -3.87 1.43
N GLY A 106 15.38 -4.04 0.15
CA GLY A 106 16.16 -4.82 -0.82
C GLY A 106 17.55 -4.22 -1.09
N ALA A 107 18.36 -4.87 -1.94
CA ALA A 107 19.77 -4.51 -2.20
C ALA A 107 20.01 -3.06 -2.67
N GLU A 108 18.96 -2.40 -3.18
CA GLU A 108 18.93 -0.98 -3.58
C GLU A 108 17.95 -0.16 -2.74
N GLY A 109 17.37 -0.76 -1.67
CA GLY A 109 16.39 -0.13 -0.79
C GLY A 109 17.02 0.76 0.26
N ALA A 110 16.17 1.45 1.04
CA ALA A 110 16.61 2.25 2.17
C ALA A 110 17.07 1.34 3.32
N PRO A 111 18.28 1.55 3.90
CA PRO A 111 18.70 0.84 5.09
C PRO A 111 17.73 1.09 6.24
N PHE A 112 17.47 0.07 7.04
CA PHE A 112 16.64 0.17 8.22
C PHE A 112 17.15 -0.71 9.37
N GLU A 113 16.75 -0.39 10.58
CA GLU A 113 16.97 -1.20 11.77
C GLU A 113 15.64 -1.63 12.36
N TYR A 114 15.59 -2.85 12.92
CA TYR A 114 14.43 -3.31 13.67
C TYR A 114 14.47 -2.79 15.09
N SER A 115 13.36 -2.25 15.55
CA SER A 115 13.14 -1.82 16.92
C SER A 115 11.75 -2.25 17.42
N LYS A 116 11.36 -1.75 18.57
CA LYS A 116 10.02 -1.87 19.13
C LYS A 116 9.53 -0.48 19.49
N ASP A 117 8.24 -0.24 19.25
CA ASP A 117 7.58 0.95 19.76
C ASP A 117 7.24 0.81 21.26
N ASP A 118 6.63 1.83 21.84
CA ASP A 118 6.27 1.88 23.26
C ASP A 118 5.24 0.80 23.66
N MET A 119 4.47 0.29 22.71
CA MET A 119 3.51 -0.81 22.92
C MET A 119 4.15 -2.18 22.71
N GLY A 120 5.39 -2.24 22.23
CA GLY A 120 6.13 -3.46 21.92
C GLY A 120 5.89 -3.98 20.51
N CYS A 121 5.24 -3.22 19.63
CA CYS A 121 5.01 -3.58 18.24
C CYS A 121 6.32 -3.49 17.42
N THR A 122 6.42 -4.33 16.40
CA THR A 122 7.60 -4.30 15.51
C THR A 122 7.63 -2.99 14.72
N ARG A 123 8.81 -2.36 14.73
CA ARG A 123 9.07 -1.11 14.01
C ARG A 123 10.34 -1.25 13.16
N LEU A 124 10.30 -0.69 11.97
CA LEU A 124 11.46 -0.48 11.11
C LEU A 124 11.80 1.01 11.15
N ASP A 125 13.02 1.30 11.54
CA ASP A 125 13.56 2.66 11.59
C ASP A 125 14.48 2.87 10.38
N PHE A 126 14.07 3.70 9.43
CA PHE A 126 14.84 3.98 8.20
C PHE A 126 15.80 5.15 8.42
N GLU A 127 17.00 5.09 7.82
CA GLU A 127 18.00 6.17 7.90
C GLU A 127 17.47 7.52 7.36
N THR A 128 16.37 7.50 6.60
CA THR A 128 15.70 8.69 6.07
C THR A 128 14.88 9.46 7.10
N GLY A 129 14.80 8.99 8.36
CA GLY A 129 13.92 9.55 9.39
C GLY A 129 12.47 9.07 9.31
N VAL A 130 12.18 8.13 8.42
CA VAL A 130 10.86 7.47 8.36
C VAL A 130 10.85 6.28 9.30
N THR A 131 9.75 6.10 10.03
CA THR A 131 9.50 4.89 10.82
C THR A 131 8.29 4.15 10.30
N ALA A 132 8.31 2.82 10.28
CA ALA A 132 7.18 1.98 9.90
C ALA A 132 6.84 1.02 11.04
N THR A 133 5.68 1.19 11.68
CA THR A 133 5.21 0.32 12.76
C THR A 133 4.19 -0.67 12.23
N ILE A 134 4.37 -1.96 12.55
CA ILE A 134 3.52 -3.07 12.11
C ILE A 134 2.58 -3.45 13.25
N THR A 135 1.27 -3.47 12.95
CA THR A 135 0.17 -3.82 13.87
C THR A 135 -0.82 -4.77 13.20
N SER A 136 -1.89 -5.14 13.90
CA SER A 136 -3.14 -5.59 13.26
C SER A 136 -3.80 -4.44 12.50
N GLY A 137 -4.78 -4.76 11.67
CA GLY A 137 -5.70 -3.77 11.10
C GLY A 137 -6.73 -3.24 12.12
N GLY A 138 -7.56 -2.28 11.67
CA GLY A 138 -8.71 -1.75 12.41
C GLY A 138 -8.40 -0.59 13.36
N ASN A 139 -9.46 -0.15 14.07
CA ASN A 139 -9.43 1.08 14.89
C ASN A 139 -8.77 0.90 16.27
N ASP A 140 -8.51 -0.33 16.69
CA ASP A 140 -7.88 -0.65 17.99
C ASP A 140 -6.75 -1.65 17.78
N PRO A 141 -5.66 -1.23 17.09
CA PRO A 141 -4.61 -2.13 16.62
C PRO A 141 -3.81 -2.71 17.78
N VAL A 142 -3.47 -3.99 17.65
CA VAL A 142 -2.56 -4.71 18.55
C VAL A 142 -1.28 -5.10 17.81
N CYS A 143 -0.24 -5.51 18.55
CA CYS A 143 1.08 -5.83 17.98
C CYS A 143 1.12 -7.20 17.28
N GLY A 144 0.21 -7.48 16.40
CA GLY A 144 0.19 -8.68 15.59
C GLY A 144 -1.19 -9.28 15.46
N SER A 145 -1.46 -9.84 14.30
CA SER A 145 -2.68 -10.55 13.97
C SER A 145 -2.34 -11.68 13.00
N GLU A 146 -3.11 -12.77 13.08
CA GLU A 146 -3.00 -13.92 12.16
C GLU A 146 -3.87 -13.75 10.91
N THR A 147 -4.69 -12.70 10.83
CA THR A 147 -5.70 -12.53 9.78
C THR A 147 -5.58 -11.23 9.00
N ASP A 148 -5.04 -10.19 9.61
CA ASP A 148 -5.01 -8.84 9.07
C ASP A 148 -3.70 -8.12 9.46
N SER A 149 -3.47 -6.96 8.89
CA SER A 149 -2.30 -6.14 9.21
C SER A 149 -2.52 -4.66 8.92
N GLY A 150 -1.83 -3.82 9.70
CA GLY A 150 -1.66 -2.41 9.47
C GLY A 150 -0.18 -2.05 9.51
N VAL A 151 0.28 -1.20 8.60
CA VAL A 151 1.63 -0.64 8.62
C VAL A 151 1.52 0.88 8.57
N ARG A 152 1.93 1.53 9.66
CA ARG A 152 1.91 2.98 9.79
C ARG A 152 3.30 3.55 9.57
N PHE A 153 3.44 4.34 8.52
CA PHE A 153 4.61 5.17 8.26
C PHE A 153 4.43 6.51 8.96
N ALA A 154 5.38 6.88 9.83
CA ALA A 154 5.45 8.21 10.42
C ALA A 154 6.69 8.92 9.88
N PHE A 155 6.56 10.22 9.66
CA PHE A 155 7.58 11.08 9.06
C PHE A 155 8.04 12.08 10.10
N GLU A 156 9.36 12.10 10.39
CA GLU A 156 9.94 13.12 11.26
C GLU A 156 10.06 14.45 10.49
N GLU A 157 9.65 15.56 11.12
CA GLU A 157 9.79 16.92 10.57
C GLU A 157 11.25 17.42 10.61
#